data_db4d4b0a33b56197a65442477a05e9a6
#
_entry.id   db4d4b0a33b56197a65442477a05e9a6
#
_cell.length_a   1.000
_cell.length_b   1.000
_cell.length_c   1.000
_cell.angle_alpha   90.00
_cell.angle_beta   90.00
_cell.angle_gamma   90.00
#
_symmetry.space_group_name_H-M   'P 1'
#
loop_
_entity.id
_entity.type
_entity.pdbx_description
1 polymer ?
#
loop_
_entity_poly.entity_id
_entity_poly.type
_entity_poly.pdbx_seq_one_letter_code
_entity_poly.pdbx_strand_id
1 'polypeptide(L)'
;MSYAYVGCRTTKERNARGKGLKVFEINDKTGDWNLIQCLKTEEENPSYQTLDNEGNFLYSVHGDKTKVSSYKILEDGTLSPLNMIDIGGKNPVFITADRTNRFLVVAALQGGAVYV
;
A
#
# COMPACT_ATOMS: atom_id res chain seq x y z
N MET A 1 12.23 6.37 16.40
CA MET A 1 12.31 5.45 15.25
C MET A 1 11.21 5.72 14.26
N SER A 2 11.56 5.68 12.99
CA SER A 2 10.60 5.84 11.90
C SER A 2 10.44 4.53 11.15
N TYR A 3 9.36 4.43 10.37
CA TYR A 3 9.07 3.25 9.56
C TYR A 3 8.87 3.64 8.11
N ALA A 4 9.29 2.78 7.19
CA ALA A 4 9.05 2.95 5.76
C ALA A 4 8.27 1.73 5.24
N TYR A 5 7.29 2.01 4.41
CA TYR A 5 6.45 1.01 3.78
C TYR A 5 6.69 1.05 2.27
N VAL A 6 7.19 -0.06 1.73
CA VAL A 6 7.62 -0.13 0.34
C VAL A 6 6.78 -1.16 -0.39
N GLY A 7 6.03 -0.70 -1.39
CA GLY A 7 5.28 -1.56 -2.29
C GLY A 7 6.07 -1.90 -3.54
N CYS A 8 5.56 -2.85 -4.31
CA CYS A 8 6.23 -3.29 -5.54
C CYS A 8 5.25 -3.98 -6.47
N ARG A 9 5.68 -4.18 -7.70
CA ARG A 9 5.05 -5.12 -8.62
C ARG A 9 5.52 -6.54 -8.28
N THR A 10 4.64 -7.53 -8.46
CA THR A 10 4.92 -8.92 -8.10
C THR A 10 4.68 -9.90 -9.25
N THR A 11 4.10 -9.47 -10.37
CA THR A 11 3.69 -10.35 -11.46
C THR A 11 4.80 -10.60 -12.48
N LYS A 12 4.74 -11.76 -13.13
CA LYS A 12 5.66 -12.14 -14.23
C LYS A 12 5.48 -11.21 -15.43
N GLU A 13 4.27 -10.77 -15.73
CA GLU A 13 3.96 -9.86 -16.82
C GLU A 13 4.72 -8.55 -16.71
N ARG A 14 5.04 -8.13 -15.48
CA ARG A 14 5.86 -6.95 -15.21
C ARG A 14 7.33 -7.28 -15.04
N ASN A 15 7.71 -8.53 -15.25
CA ASN A 15 9.07 -8.98 -14.98
C ASN A 15 9.53 -8.60 -13.57
N ALA A 16 8.60 -8.67 -12.64
CA ALA A 16 8.80 -8.20 -11.27
C ALA A 16 9.56 -9.19 -10.42
N ARG A 17 10.35 -8.68 -9.51
CA ARG A 17 11.10 -9.47 -8.52
C ARG A 17 10.60 -9.25 -7.09
N GLY A 18 9.68 -8.31 -6.91
CA GLY A 18 9.12 -8.01 -5.60
C GLY A 18 8.20 -9.12 -5.11
N LYS A 19 8.07 -9.21 -3.79
CA LYS A 19 7.27 -10.26 -3.13
C LYS A 19 6.03 -9.73 -2.41
N GLY A 20 5.88 -8.42 -2.31
CA GLY A 20 4.76 -7.80 -1.61
C GLY A 20 5.15 -6.50 -0.94
N LEU A 21 4.51 -6.21 0.18
CA LEU A 21 4.81 -5.03 0.99
C LEU A 21 5.96 -5.32 1.95
N LYS A 22 6.95 -4.45 1.97
CA LYS A 22 8.04 -4.53 2.92
C LYS A 22 7.95 -3.40 3.93
N VAL A 23 8.22 -3.71 5.18
CA VAL A 23 8.28 -2.74 6.26
C VAL A 23 9.71 -2.66 6.77
N PHE A 24 10.24 -1.45 6.82
CA PHE A 24 11.57 -1.18 7.33
C PHE A 24 11.47 -0.28 8.56
N GLU A 25 12.27 -0.61 9.56
CA GLU A 25 12.52 0.29 10.67
C GLU A 25 13.72 1.17 10.32
N ILE A 26 13.59 2.47 10.52
CA ILE A 26 14.64 3.43 10.19
C ILE A 26 15.23 3.98 11.48
N ASN A 27 16.55 3.90 11.59
CA ASN A 27 17.26 4.55 12.67
C ASN A 27 17.37 6.05 12.32
N ASP A 28 16.70 6.89 13.09
CA ASP A 28 16.65 8.33 12.82
C ASP A 28 17.98 9.04 12.98
N LYS A 29 18.93 8.43 13.70
CA LYS A 29 20.27 9.00 13.91
C LYS A 29 21.24 8.64 12.79
N THR A 30 21.21 7.38 12.34
CA THR A 30 22.17 6.88 11.34
C THR A 30 21.59 6.87 9.93
N GLY A 31 20.26 6.84 9.79
CA GLY A 31 19.58 6.66 8.52
C GLY A 31 19.55 5.21 8.04
N ASP A 32 20.00 4.27 8.84
CA ASP A 32 20.02 2.85 8.46
C ASP A 32 18.61 2.27 8.43
N TRP A 33 18.35 1.44 7.43
CA TRP A 33 17.08 0.75 7.26
C TRP A 33 17.23 -0.73 7.58
N ASN A 34 16.37 -1.24 8.46
CA ASN A 34 16.34 -2.63 8.85
C ASN A 34 15.00 -3.25 8.47
N LEU A 35 15.03 -4.31 7.65
CA LEU A 35 13.82 -5.01 7.22
C LEU A 35 13.21 -5.76 8.41
N ILE A 36 11.97 -5.42 8.77
CA ILE A 36 11.26 -6.07 9.89
C ILE A 36 10.07 -6.91 9.44
N GLN A 37 9.56 -6.69 8.23
CA GLN A 37 8.47 -7.50 7.70
C GLN A 37 8.51 -7.54 6.18
N CYS A 38 8.26 -8.72 5.61
CA CYS A 38 7.95 -8.89 4.20
C CYS A 38 6.58 -9.57 4.12
N LEU A 39 5.55 -8.79 3.78
CA LEU A 39 4.17 -9.25 3.73
C LEU A 39 3.80 -9.60 2.30
N LYS A 40 3.55 -10.90 2.04
CA LYS A 40 2.96 -11.32 0.78
C LYS A 40 1.48 -10.92 0.79
N THR A 41 1.10 -10.01 -0.10
CA THR A 41 -0.27 -9.53 -0.16
C THR A 41 -1.19 -10.55 -0.83
N GLU A 42 -2.47 -10.57 -0.43
CA GLU A 42 -3.46 -11.48 -1.01
C GLU A 42 -3.65 -11.22 -2.50
N GLU A 43 -3.77 -9.94 -2.89
CA GLU A 43 -3.78 -9.53 -4.29
C GLU A 43 -2.37 -9.13 -4.74
N GLU A 44 -2.09 -9.30 -6.02
CA GLU A 44 -0.79 -8.98 -6.60
C GLU A 44 -0.58 -7.46 -6.76
N ASN A 45 0.67 -7.07 -6.99
CA ASN A 45 1.08 -5.70 -7.33
C ASN A 45 0.63 -4.62 -6.33
N PRO A 46 1.02 -4.69 -5.05
CA PRO A 46 0.80 -3.57 -4.12
C PRO A 46 1.72 -2.41 -4.51
N SER A 47 1.32 -1.63 -5.50
CA SER A 47 2.22 -0.74 -6.24
C SER A 47 2.24 0.71 -5.76
N TYR A 48 1.24 1.13 -4.99
CA TYR A 48 1.19 2.49 -4.43
C TYR A 48 0.43 2.48 -3.11
N GLN A 49 0.93 3.19 -2.13
CA GLN A 49 0.36 3.21 -0.77
C GLN A 49 0.14 4.62 -0.28
N THR A 50 -0.80 4.75 0.66
CA THR A 50 -0.99 5.96 1.46
C THR A 50 -1.23 5.57 2.92
N LEU A 51 -0.86 6.45 3.82
CA LEU A 51 -1.25 6.35 5.24
C LEU A 51 -2.50 7.18 5.46
N ASP A 52 -3.29 6.79 6.47
CA ASP A 52 -4.32 7.70 6.97
C ASP A 52 -3.66 8.89 7.68
N ASN A 53 -4.44 9.93 7.97
CA ASN A 53 -3.89 11.18 8.51
C ASN A 53 -3.25 11.02 9.90
N GLU A 54 -3.63 9.98 10.63
CA GLU A 54 -3.11 9.71 11.98
C GLU A 54 -1.98 8.68 12.00
N GLY A 55 -1.69 8.04 10.86
CA GLY A 55 -0.65 7.04 10.78
C GLY A 55 -1.02 5.69 11.42
N ASN A 56 -2.30 5.38 11.57
CA ASN A 56 -2.79 4.14 12.15
C ASN A 56 -3.11 3.06 11.13
N PHE A 57 -3.36 3.45 9.88
CA PHE A 57 -3.74 2.55 8.81
C PHE A 57 -2.95 2.84 7.55
N LEU A 58 -2.67 1.80 6.81
CA LEU A 58 -2.06 1.87 5.47
C LEU A 58 -3.04 1.30 4.46
N TYR A 59 -3.16 1.98 3.32
CA TYR A 59 -3.99 1.55 2.19
C TYR A 59 -3.12 1.36 0.97
N SER A 60 -3.38 0.31 0.21
CA SER A 60 -2.61 -0.02 -0.99
C SER A 60 -3.53 -0.27 -2.17
N VAL A 61 -3.19 0.31 -3.31
CA VAL A 61 -3.78 -0.10 -4.58
C VAL A 61 -2.98 -1.25 -5.17
N HIS A 62 -3.66 -2.04 -6.00
CA HIS A 62 -3.05 -3.18 -6.70
C HIS A 62 -3.01 -2.89 -8.20
N GLY A 63 -1.83 -2.49 -8.69
CA GLY A 63 -1.62 -2.12 -10.09
C GLY A 63 -1.93 -3.27 -11.04
N ASP A 64 -2.43 -2.95 -12.22
CA ASP A 64 -2.95 -3.88 -13.25
C ASP A 64 -4.21 -4.63 -12.83
N LYS A 65 -4.62 -4.53 -11.59
CA LYS A 65 -5.81 -5.19 -11.01
C LYS A 65 -6.91 -4.16 -10.77
N THR A 66 -7.85 -4.48 -9.88
CA THR A 66 -9.02 -3.61 -9.61
C THR A 66 -9.27 -3.41 -8.12
N LYS A 67 -8.32 -3.78 -7.25
CA LYS A 67 -8.58 -3.87 -5.82
C LYS A 67 -7.77 -2.88 -5.00
N VAL A 68 -8.30 -2.57 -3.83
CA VAL A 68 -7.67 -1.75 -2.79
C VAL A 68 -7.68 -2.53 -1.48
N SER A 69 -6.55 -2.58 -0.80
CA SER A 69 -6.40 -3.27 0.47
C SER A 69 -6.14 -2.29 1.61
N SER A 70 -6.56 -2.67 2.81
CA SER A 70 -6.28 -1.93 4.03
C SER A 70 -5.55 -2.77 5.06
N TYR A 71 -4.69 -2.11 5.83
CA TYR A 71 -3.86 -2.73 6.85
C TYR A 71 -3.86 -1.85 8.09
N LYS A 72 -3.87 -2.49 9.26
CA LYS A 72 -3.62 -1.80 10.51
C LYS A 72 -2.12 -1.73 10.75
N ILE A 73 -1.63 -0.58 11.15
CA ILE A 73 -0.24 -0.40 11.57
C ILE A 73 -0.17 -0.70 13.06
N LEU A 74 0.64 -1.70 13.42
CA LEU A 74 0.81 -2.12 14.81
C LEU A 74 1.88 -1.24 15.50
N GLU A 75 1.97 -1.37 16.83
CA GLU A 75 2.91 -0.55 17.62
C GLU A 75 4.36 -0.71 17.20
N ASP A 76 4.74 -1.90 16.73
CA ASP A 76 6.11 -2.17 16.26
C ASP A 76 6.33 -1.74 14.79
N GLY A 77 5.34 -1.11 14.17
CA GLY A 77 5.39 -0.66 12.80
C GLY A 77 4.98 -1.69 11.77
N THR A 78 4.78 -2.95 12.15
CA THR A 78 4.37 -4.00 11.21
C THR A 78 2.91 -3.85 10.81
N LEU A 79 2.53 -4.50 9.70
CA LEU A 79 1.20 -4.42 9.12
C LEU A 79 0.39 -5.67 9.43
N SER A 80 -0.89 -5.46 9.78
CA SER A 80 -1.88 -6.52 9.95
C SER A 80 -2.99 -6.33 8.92
N PRO A 81 -3.23 -7.30 8.02
CA PRO A 81 -4.28 -7.19 7.00
C PRO A 81 -5.67 -7.02 7.62
N LEU A 82 -6.46 -6.10 7.08
CA LEU A 82 -7.84 -5.87 7.52
C LEU A 82 -8.83 -6.28 6.45
N ASN A 83 -8.86 -5.55 5.34
CA ASN A 83 -9.91 -5.71 4.35
C ASN A 83 -9.39 -5.43 2.95
N MET A 84 -10.11 -5.94 1.95
CA MET A 84 -9.83 -5.70 0.55
C MET A 84 -11.15 -5.52 -0.17
N ILE A 85 -11.25 -4.49 -1.01
CA ILE A 85 -12.45 -4.21 -1.80
C ILE A 85 -12.10 -4.12 -3.29
N ASP A 86 -13.05 -4.51 -4.12
CA ASP A 86 -12.94 -4.35 -5.57
C ASP A 86 -13.63 -3.04 -5.96
N ILE A 87 -12.88 -2.10 -6.51
CA ILE A 87 -13.43 -0.81 -6.96
C ILE A 87 -13.91 -0.86 -8.40
N GLY A 88 -13.64 -1.94 -9.14
CA GLY A 88 -14.01 -2.10 -10.54
C GLY A 88 -13.15 -1.30 -11.51
N GLY A 89 -12.40 -0.31 -11.04
CA GLY A 89 -11.53 0.50 -11.87
C GLY A 89 -10.20 -0.18 -12.17
N LYS A 90 -9.86 -0.32 -13.44
CA LYS A 90 -8.68 -1.08 -13.85
C LYS A 90 -7.40 -0.27 -13.73
N ASN A 91 -6.39 -0.90 -13.15
CA ASN A 91 -5.06 -0.38 -12.92
C ASN A 91 -5.08 0.90 -12.06
N PRO A 92 -5.49 0.77 -10.78
CA PRO A 92 -5.38 1.90 -9.86
C PRO A 92 -3.91 2.21 -9.61
N VAL A 93 -3.54 3.48 -9.74
CA VAL A 93 -2.14 3.93 -9.71
C VAL A 93 -1.85 4.95 -8.62
N PHE A 94 -2.90 5.48 -7.99
CA PHE A 94 -2.79 6.49 -6.95
C PHE A 94 -3.91 6.33 -5.94
N ILE A 95 -3.59 6.55 -4.67
CA ILE A 95 -4.56 6.55 -3.58
C ILE A 95 -4.16 7.60 -2.54
N THR A 96 -5.12 8.30 -2.00
CA THR A 96 -4.90 9.25 -0.91
C THR A 96 -6.11 9.28 0.03
N ALA A 97 -5.87 9.57 1.30
CA ALA A 97 -6.92 9.84 2.26
C ALA A 97 -7.28 11.33 2.21
N ASP A 98 -8.56 11.66 2.35
CA ASP A 98 -8.98 13.05 2.42
C ASP A 98 -8.65 13.66 3.81
N ARG A 99 -8.79 14.97 3.91
CA ARG A 99 -8.46 15.69 5.16
C ARG A 99 -9.30 15.28 6.35
N THR A 100 -10.53 14.82 6.10
CA THR A 100 -11.42 14.38 7.19
C THR A 100 -11.12 12.97 7.65
N ASN A 101 -10.24 12.26 6.97
CA ASN A 101 -9.87 10.87 7.25
C ASN A 101 -11.05 9.89 7.11
N ARG A 102 -12.10 10.29 6.37
CA ARG A 102 -13.30 9.47 6.17
C ARG A 102 -13.38 8.82 4.80
N PHE A 103 -12.66 9.34 3.83
CA PHE A 103 -12.73 8.88 2.44
C PHE A 103 -11.33 8.59 1.89
N LEU A 104 -11.27 7.59 1.02
CA LEU A 104 -10.11 7.33 0.16
C LEU A 104 -10.47 7.75 -1.26
N VAL A 105 -9.53 8.39 -1.93
CA VAL A 105 -9.68 8.79 -3.34
C VAL A 105 -8.67 7.99 -4.16
N VAL A 106 -9.15 7.27 -5.17
CA VAL A 106 -8.34 6.38 -5.99
C VAL A 106 -8.46 6.77 -7.45
N ALA A 107 -7.33 6.92 -8.13
CA ALA A 107 -7.28 7.14 -9.58
C ALA A 107 -6.89 5.85 -10.28
N ALA A 108 -7.72 5.43 -11.26
CA ALA A 108 -7.48 4.25 -12.08
C ALA A 108 -7.09 4.66 -13.49
N LEU A 109 -5.89 4.24 -13.92
CA LEU A 109 -5.29 4.70 -15.17
C LEU A 109 -6.04 4.20 -16.41
N GLN A 110 -6.25 2.89 -16.51
CA GLN A 110 -6.87 2.31 -17.73
C GLN A 110 -8.37 2.56 -17.81
N GLY A 111 -9.04 2.68 -16.67
CA GLY A 111 -10.45 3.05 -16.64
C GLY A 111 -10.71 4.54 -16.86
N GLY A 112 -9.68 5.38 -16.71
CA GLY A 112 -9.82 6.82 -16.84
C GLY A 112 -10.79 7.41 -15.83
N ALA A 113 -10.83 6.89 -14.59
CA ALA A 113 -11.84 7.24 -13.60
C ALA A 113 -11.22 7.47 -12.22
N VAL A 114 -11.96 8.21 -11.40
CA VAL A 114 -11.64 8.44 -10.00
C VAL A 114 -12.76 7.86 -9.15
N TYR A 115 -12.38 7.14 -8.10
CA TYR A 115 -13.29 6.47 -7.18
C TYR A 115 -13.13 7.05 -5.78
N VAL A 116 -14.24 7.17 -5.07
CA VAL A 116 -14.25 7.69 -3.70
C VAL A 116 -14.92 6.69 -2.77
#